data_c1f2897fcf902bbf2c98011219c0c743
#
_entry.id   c1f2897fcf902bbf2c98011219c0c743
#
_cell.length_a   1.000
_cell.length_b   1.000
_cell.length_c   1.000
_cell.angle_alpha   90.00
_cell.angle_beta   90.00
_cell.angle_gamma   90.00
#
_symmetry.space_group_name_H-M   'P 1'
#
loop_
_entity.id
_entity.type
_entity.pdbx_description
1 polymer ?
#
loop_
_entity_poly.entity_id
_entity_poly.type
_entity_poly.pdbx_seq_one_letter_code
_entity_poly.pdbx_strand_id
1 'polypeptide(L)'
;FTYLLLLFLSSCGYEAIYSKKNYINNNFYISELNLDGDRDINLKIKQKINNYTLVTKDKNFKLNIFSTSEKKIVAKDTSGDSTIFKIIIIVNTEIIMKDGYKNNIQIVENFTYDNNLDKFDLKKYEREIKHNLAETAANKLVSKLANI
;
A
#
# COMPACT_ATOMS: atom_id res chain seq x y z
N PHE A 1 -54.77 18.93 -0.92
CA PHE A 1 -53.46 19.37 -1.52
C PHE A 1 -52.25 19.07 -0.61
N THR A 2 -52.43 18.90 0.69
CA THR A 2 -51.37 18.69 1.68
C THR A 2 -50.84 17.24 1.73
N TYR A 3 -51.59 16.27 1.25
CA TYR A 3 -51.21 14.85 1.22
C TYR A 3 -50.27 14.47 0.05
N LEU A 4 -50.19 15.30 -0.97
CA LEU A 4 -49.32 15.01 -2.14
C LEU A 4 -47.86 15.39 -1.92
N LEU A 5 -47.56 16.22 -0.90
CA LEU A 5 -46.20 16.68 -0.58
C LEU A 5 -45.37 15.69 0.26
N LEU A 6 -46.02 14.70 0.86
CA LEU A 6 -45.39 13.70 1.75
C LEU A 6 -44.78 12.51 1.01
N LEU A 7 -44.98 12.39 -0.31
CA LEU A 7 -44.46 11.27 -1.10
C LEU A 7 -43.06 11.49 -1.67
N PHE A 8 -42.48 12.67 -1.50
CA PHE A 8 -41.13 12.98 -2.02
C PHE A 8 -40.01 12.83 -1.00
N LEU A 9 -40.29 12.34 0.21
CA LEU A 9 -39.30 11.99 1.23
C LEU A 9 -38.88 10.51 1.18
N SER A 10 -39.05 9.85 0.03
CA SER A 10 -38.41 8.55 -0.17
C SER A 10 -36.91 8.78 -0.27
N SER A 11 -36.32 8.73 0.91
CA SER A 11 -34.94 8.52 1.26
C SER A 11 -34.13 7.95 0.09
N CYS A 12 -33.26 8.78 -0.50
CA CYS A 12 -32.07 8.27 -1.14
C CYS A 12 -31.31 7.43 -0.08
N GLY A 13 -31.50 6.13 -0.13
CA GLY A 13 -30.65 5.18 0.56
C GLY A 13 -29.25 5.25 -0.03
N TYR A 14 -28.48 6.25 0.41
CA TYR A 14 -27.04 6.30 0.15
C TYR A 14 -26.40 5.21 1.01
N GLU A 15 -26.45 3.96 0.53
CA GLU A 15 -25.54 2.94 1.03
C GLU A 15 -24.14 3.37 0.64
N ALA A 16 -23.34 3.75 1.63
CA ALA A 16 -21.94 4.02 1.44
C ALA A 16 -21.29 2.75 0.88
N ILE A 17 -20.98 2.74 -0.40
CA ILE A 17 -20.34 1.64 -1.15
C ILE A 17 -19.01 1.22 -0.48
N TYR A 18 -18.46 2.07 0.38
CA TYR A 18 -17.27 1.81 1.20
C TYR A 18 -17.52 1.08 2.52
N SER A 19 -18.78 0.85 2.94
CA SER A 19 -19.06 0.16 4.19
C SER A 19 -19.05 -1.36 4.09
N LYS A 20 -19.17 -1.93 2.91
CA LYS A 20 -18.74 -3.29 2.64
C LYS A 20 -17.23 -3.25 2.35
N LYS A 21 -16.40 -2.97 3.37
CA LYS A 21 -15.07 -3.53 3.39
C LYS A 21 -15.25 -4.98 2.96
N ASN A 22 -14.76 -5.30 1.77
CA ASN A 22 -14.42 -6.66 1.43
C ASN A 22 -13.43 -7.11 2.51
N TYR A 23 -13.95 -7.64 3.61
CA TYR A 23 -13.21 -8.57 4.42
C TYR A 23 -12.97 -9.73 3.46
N ILE A 24 -11.93 -9.60 2.64
CA ILE A 24 -11.32 -10.76 2.04
C ILE A 24 -11.13 -11.64 3.26
N ASN A 25 -11.83 -12.76 3.27
CA ASN A 25 -11.81 -13.70 4.37
C ASN A 25 -10.44 -14.39 4.36
N ASN A 26 -9.41 -13.56 4.62
CA ASN A 26 -8.02 -13.97 4.60
C ASN A 26 -7.81 -14.89 5.77
N ASN A 27 -7.69 -16.16 5.47
CA ASN A 27 -7.52 -17.24 6.42
C ASN A 27 -6.12 -17.28 7.05
N PHE A 28 -5.43 -16.15 7.20
CA PHE A 28 -4.11 -16.12 7.80
C PHE A 28 -4.01 -15.13 8.96
N TYR A 29 -3.01 -15.35 9.79
CA TYR A 29 -2.66 -14.56 10.95
C TYR A 29 -1.16 -14.25 10.91
N ILE A 30 -0.78 -13.05 11.29
CA ILE A 30 0.61 -12.64 11.41
C ILE A 30 0.96 -12.57 12.90
N SER A 31 1.74 -13.54 13.36
CA SER A 31 2.15 -13.64 14.77
C SER A 31 3.30 -12.74 15.14
N GLU A 32 4.15 -12.40 14.18
CA GLU A 32 5.31 -11.55 14.37
C GLU A 32 5.58 -10.72 13.11
N LEU A 33 5.82 -9.43 13.28
CA LEU A 33 6.09 -8.49 12.20
C LEU A 33 7.32 -7.66 12.53
N ASN A 34 8.41 -7.91 11.83
CA ASN A 34 9.64 -7.15 11.89
C ASN A 34 9.75 -6.27 10.64
N LEU A 35 9.95 -4.97 10.84
CA LEU A 35 10.02 -3.97 9.78
C LEU A 35 11.34 -3.24 9.87
N ASP A 36 12.10 -3.24 8.77
CA ASP A 36 13.38 -2.53 8.65
C ASP A 36 13.45 -1.76 7.33
N GLY A 37 14.33 -0.74 7.24
CA GLY A 37 14.54 0.10 6.08
C GLY A 37 13.70 1.40 6.09
N ASP A 38 13.01 1.70 4.99
CA ASP A 38 12.30 2.97 4.80
C ASP A 38 11.09 3.12 5.71
N ARG A 39 11.13 4.12 6.61
CA ARG A 39 10.11 4.33 7.63
C ARG A 39 8.72 4.60 7.05
N ASP A 40 8.62 5.39 5.99
CA ASP A 40 7.32 5.82 5.44
C ASP A 40 6.64 4.65 4.74
N ILE A 41 7.41 3.83 4.03
CA ILE A 41 6.93 2.59 3.40
C ILE A 41 6.47 1.62 4.50
N ASN A 42 7.28 1.43 5.53
CA ASN A 42 7.00 0.52 6.64
C ASN A 42 5.75 0.92 7.43
N LEU A 43 5.49 2.22 7.62
CA LEU A 43 4.25 2.70 8.23
C LEU A 43 3.01 2.31 7.41
N LYS A 44 3.05 2.44 6.08
CA LYS A 44 1.95 2.05 5.20
C LYS A 44 1.71 0.54 5.23
N ILE A 45 2.79 -0.25 5.17
CA ILE A 45 2.71 -1.71 5.29
C ILE A 45 2.09 -2.09 6.63
N LYS A 46 2.59 -1.53 7.74
CA LYS A 46 2.08 -1.80 9.09
C LYS A 46 0.59 -1.49 9.21
N GLN A 47 0.15 -0.31 8.74
CA GLN A 47 -1.26 0.08 8.75
C GLN A 47 -2.15 -0.94 8.03
N LYS A 48 -1.69 -1.45 6.89
CA LYS A 48 -2.43 -2.44 6.11
C LYS A 48 -2.47 -3.81 6.77
N ILE A 49 -1.33 -4.24 7.30
CA ILE A 49 -1.15 -5.58 7.88
C ILE A 49 -1.74 -5.70 9.28
N ASN A 50 -1.89 -4.60 10.02
CA ASN A 50 -2.33 -4.60 11.43
C ASN A 50 -3.64 -5.38 11.67
N ASN A 51 -4.56 -5.36 10.73
CA ASN A 51 -5.82 -6.12 10.84
C ASN A 51 -5.61 -7.64 10.86
N TYR A 52 -4.47 -8.14 10.38
CA TYR A 52 -4.13 -9.57 10.34
C TYR A 52 -3.33 -10.04 11.55
N THR A 53 -3.04 -9.14 12.49
CA THR A 53 -2.35 -9.45 13.76
C THR A 53 -3.32 -9.59 14.94
N LEU A 54 -4.62 -9.35 14.74
CA LEU A 54 -5.61 -9.24 15.83
C LEU A 54 -6.28 -10.56 16.19
N VAL A 55 -6.44 -11.46 15.22
CA VAL A 55 -7.19 -12.71 15.42
C VAL A 55 -6.34 -13.87 14.95
N THR A 56 -6.01 -14.76 15.90
CA THR A 56 -5.24 -15.98 15.64
C THR A 56 -6.01 -16.92 14.70
N LYS A 57 -5.29 -17.47 13.71
CA LYS A 57 -5.80 -18.44 12.73
C LYS A 57 -4.79 -19.57 12.55
N ASP A 58 -5.25 -20.69 11.97
CA ASP A 58 -4.40 -21.87 11.75
C ASP A 58 -3.21 -21.59 10.86
N LYS A 59 -3.43 -20.82 9.78
CA LYS A 59 -2.41 -20.33 8.86
C LYS A 59 -1.69 -19.14 9.49
N ASN A 60 -0.48 -19.37 10.00
CA ASN A 60 0.28 -18.41 10.79
C ASN A 60 1.62 -18.09 10.12
N PHE A 61 1.93 -16.79 10.03
CA PHE A 61 3.17 -16.28 9.45
C PHE A 61 3.94 -15.41 10.44
N LYS A 62 5.26 -15.53 10.41
CA LYS A 62 6.18 -14.49 10.88
C LYS A 62 6.75 -13.79 9.66
N LEU A 63 6.78 -12.47 9.66
CA LEU A 63 7.24 -11.65 8.54
C LEU A 63 8.43 -10.80 8.95
N ASN A 64 9.52 -10.91 8.17
CA ASN A 64 10.65 -10.00 8.21
C ASN A 64 10.62 -9.18 6.91
N ILE A 65 10.37 -7.88 7.01
CA ILE A 65 10.19 -6.99 5.86
C ILE A 65 11.32 -5.98 5.84
N PHE A 66 12.00 -5.88 4.71
CA PHE A 66 12.99 -4.86 4.43
C PHE A 66 12.54 -4.01 3.23
N SER A 67 12.38 -2.70 3.45
CA SER A 67 11.91 -1.78 2.42
C SER A 67 12.93 -0.71 2.07
N THR A 68 13.01 -0.35 0.79
CA THR A 68 13.85 0.74 0.30
C THR A 68 13.10 1.61 -0.69
N SER A 69 13.51 2.88 -0.81
CA SER A 69 13.07 3.78 -1.87
C SER A 69 14.27 4.44 -2.54
N GLU A 70 14.17 4.63 -3.85
CA GLU A 70 15.19 5.26 -4.66
C GLU A 70 14.54 6.25 -5.64
N LYS A 71 15.18 7.41 -5.83
CA LYS A 71 14.82 8.36 -6.89
C LYS A 71 15.89 8.31 -7.97
N LYS A 72 15.49 8.08 -9.22
CA LYS A 72 16.39 8.08 -10.40
C LYS A 72 16.04 9.20 -11.35
N ILE A 73 17.07 9.75 -12.01
CA ILE A 73 16.92 10.62 -13.16
C ILE A 73 16.73 9.72 -14.39
N VAL A 74 15.64 9.95 -15.13
CA VAL A 74 15.31 9.20 -16.35
C VAL A 74 15.72 9.96 -17.60
N ALA A 75 15.52 11.29 -17.61
CA ALA A 75 15.89 12.14 -18.73
C ALA A 75 16.44 13.50 -18.27
N LYS A 76 17.26 14.07 -19.11
CA LYS A 76 17.82 15.43 -19.00
C LYS A 76 17.58 16.18 -20.29
N ASP A 77 17.50 17.50 -20.22
CA ASP A 77 17.47 18.38 -21.37
C ASP A 77 18.87 18.59 -21.97
N THR A 78 18.93 19.43 -23.01
CA THR A 78 20.19 19.77 -23.69
C THR A 78 21.16 20.59 -22.83
N SER A 79 20.66 21.23 -21.78
CA SER A 79 21.43 21.99 -20.76
C SER A 79 21.98 21.09 -19.65
N GLY A 80 21.55 19.83 -19.60
CA GLY A 80 21.93 18.86 -18.58
C GLY A 80 21.01 18.86 -17.36
N ASP A 81 19.93 19.65 -17.35
CA ASP A 81 18.96 19.70 -16.28
C ASP A 81 18.01 18.49 -16.32
N SER A 82 17.71 17.94 -15.15
CA SER A 82 16.84 16.77 -15.05
C SER A 82 15.39 17.14 -15.38
N THR A 83 14.81 16.49 -16.37
CA THR A 83 13.43 16.73 -16.85
C THR A 83 12.44 15.65 -16.41
N ILE A 84 12.90 14.41 -16.26
CA ILE A 84 12.06 13.28 -15.87
C ILE A 84 12.73 12.51 -14.74
N PHE A 85 11.96 12.23 -13.70
CA PHE A 85 12.37 11.41 -12.57
C PHE A 85 11.55 10.13 -12.48
N LYS A 86 12.09 9.14 -11.77
CA LYS A 86 11.40 7.90 -11.37
C LYS A 86 11.64 7.64 -9.92
N ILE A 87 10.55 7.38 -9.15
CA ILE A 87 10.61 6.81 -7.81
C ILE A 87 10.42 5.31 -7.94
N ILE A 88 11.27 4.54 -7.28
CA ILE A 88 11.19 3.08 -7.19
C ILE A 88 11.14 2.73 -5.72
N ILE A 89 10.21 1.86 -5.33
CA ILE A 89 10.22 1.23 -4.02
C ILE A 89 10.38 -0.28 -4.17
N ILE A 90 11.10 -0.88 -3.23
CA ILE A 90 11.33 -2.32 -3.18
C ILE A 90 10.98 -2.78 -1.78
N VAL A 91 10.13 -3.80 -1.69
CA VAL A 91 9.72 -4.46 -0.46
C VAL A 91 10.11 -5.92 -0.56
N ASN A 92 11.13 -6.33 0.22
CA ASN A 92 11.56 -7.70 0.36
C ASN A 92 10.95 -8.27 1.63
N THR A 93 10.26 -9.39 1.54
CA THR A 93 9.59 -10.04 2.66
C THR A 93 10.04 -11.49 2.76
N GLU A 94 10.69 -11.85 3.87
CA GLU A 94 10.87 -13.23 4.29
C GLU A 94 9.65 -13.65 5.09
N ILE A 95 9.02 -14.75 4.68
CA ILE A 95 7.85 -15.35 5.30
C ILE A 95 8.31 -16.65 5.97
N ILE A 96 8.09 -16.76 7.27
CA ILE A 96 8.40 -17.96 8.04
C ILE A 96 7.08 -18.58 8.49
N MET A 97 6.81 -19.80 8.05
CA MET A 97 5.61 -20.57 8.39
C MET A 97 5.79 -21.30 9.73
N LYS A 98 4.67 -21.77 10.28
CA LYS A 98 4.65 -22.48 11.57
C LYS A 98 5.52 -23.73 11.62
N ASP A 99 5.69 -24.41 10.49
CA ASP A 99 6.54 -25.61 10.32
C ASP A 99 8.02 -25.28 10.11
N GLY A 100 8.39 -23.97 10.11
CA GLY A 100 9.73 -23.47 9.86
C GLY A 100 10.09 -23.30 8.39
N TYR A 101 9.18 -23.60 7.46
CA TYR A 101 9.41 -23.35 6.04
C TYR A 101 9.51 -21.85 5.77
N LYS A 102 10.48 -21.47 4.93
CA LYS A 102 10.74 -20.08 4.56
C LYS A 102 10.43 -19.83 3.10
N ASN A 103 9.75 -18.73 2.83
CA ASN A 103 9.50 -18.23 1.49
C ASN A 103 9.89 -16.75 1.40
N ASN A 104 10.29 -16.29 0.22
CA ASN A 104 10.66 -14.90 -0.02
C ASN A 104 9.79 -14.29 -1.09
N ILE A 105 9.27 -13.10 -0.82
CA ILE A 105 8.51 -12.30 -1.78
C ILE A 105 9.25 -10.98 -1.97
N GLN A 106 9.47 -10.61 -3.23
CA GLN A 106 9.88 -9.25 -3.60
C GLN A 106 8.74 -8.56 -4.34
N ILE A 107 8.45 -7.33 -3.93
CA ILE A 107 7.51 -6.43 -4.60
C ILE A 107 8.28 -5.17 -5.00
N VAL A 108 8.18 -4.81 -6.28
CA VAL A 108 8.79 -3.60 -6.84
C VAL A 108 7.69 -2.77 -7.45
N GLU A 109 7.55 -1.53 -6.97
CA GLU A 109 6.63 -0.54 -7.53
C GLU A 109 7.42 0.68 -7.98
N ASN A 110 6.99 1.32 -9.06
CA ASN A 110 7.65 2.54 -9.53
C ASN A 110 6.66 3.49 -10.21
N PHE A 111 7.04 4.76 -10.24
CA PHE A 111 6.30 5.81 -10.93
C PHE A 111 7.26 6.83 -11.55
N THR A 112 7.00 7.20 -12.80
CA THR A 112 7.79 8.19 -13.56
C THR A 112 6.98 9.49 -13.65
N TYR A 113 7.62 10.65 -13.46
CA TYR A 113 6.99 11.95 -13.44
C TYR A 113 7.92 13.05 -13.94
N ASP A 114 7.32 14.15 -14.40
CA ASP A 114 8.05 15.30 -14.97
C ASP A 114 8.50 16.26 -13.85
N ASN A 115 9.67 16.87 -14.07
CA ASN A 115 10.23 17.91 -13.20
C ASN A 115 9.76 19.31 -13.68
N ASN A 116 8.46 19.58 -13.54
CA ASN A 116 7.84 20.83 -13.99
C ASN A 116 7.27 21.69 -12.86
N LEU A 117 7.42 21.26 -11.61
CA LEU A 117 6.95 21.94 -10.43
C LEU A 117 8.08 22.75 -9.76
N ASP A 118 7.72 23.73 -8.94
CA ASP A 118 8.69 24.31 -8.03
C ASP A 118 9.23 23.28 -7.03
N LYS A 119 10.34 23.59 -6.36
CA LYS A 119 11.02 22.61 -5.50
C LYS A 119 10.18 22.17 -4.30
N PHE A 120 9.28 23.01 -3.81
CA PHE A 120 8.43 22.69 -2.67
C PHE A 120 7.29 21.76 -3.11
N ASP A 121 6.60 22.11 -4.18
CA ASP A 121 5.52 21.32 -4.75
C ASP A 121 6.03 19.97 -5.25
N LEU A 122 7.23 19.94 -5.85
CA LEU A 122 7.86 18.71 -6.28
C LEU A 122 8.11 17.75 -5.09
N LYS A 123 8.64 18.23 -3.97
CA LYS A 123 8.85 17.41 -2.76
C LYS A 123 7.55 16.88 -2.17
N LYS A 124 6.50 17.69 -2.18
CA LYS A 124 5.17 17.25 -1.73
C LYS A 124 4.63 16.16 -2.63
N TYR A 125 4.70 16.36 -3.94
CA TYR A 125 4.25 15.40 -4.95
C TYR A 125 5.01 14.08 -4.87
N GLU A 126 6.34 14.12 -4.73
CA GLU A 126 7.18 12.93 -4.55
C GLU A 126 6.81 12.12 -3.30
N ARG A 127 6.44 12.78 -2.22
CA ARG A 127 5.95 12.13 -0.99
C ARG A 127 4.62 11.42 -1.23
N GLU A 128 3.70 12.06 -1.95
CA GLU A 128 2.41 11.47 -2.32
C GLU A 128 2.61 10.25 -3.22
N ILE A 129 3.48 10.33 -4.23
CA ILE A 129 3.86 9.18 -5.08
C ILE A 129 4.38 8.03 -4.21
N LYS A 130 5.34 8.30 -3.33
CA LYS A 130 5.92 7.28 -2.46
C LYS A 130 4.87 6.61 -1.57
N HIS A 131 3.94 7.38 -1.00
CA HIS A 131 2.83 6.85 -0.20
C HIS A 131 1.90 5.94 -1.02
N ASN A 132 1.55 6.35 -2.24
CA ASN A 132 0.67 5.57 -3.12
C ASN A 132 1.34 4.25 -3.56
N LEU A 133 2.63 4.31 -3.90
CA LEU A 133 3.42 3.12 -4.24
C LEU A 133 3.53 2.16 -3.04
N ALA A 134 3.74 2.70 -1.83
CA ALA A 134 3.80 1.91 -0.61
C ALA A 134 2.46 1.23 -0.29
N GLU A 135 1.35 1.92 -0.49
CA GLU A 135 0.01 1.33 -0.33
C GLU A 135 -0.24 0.23 -1.35
N THR A 136 0.14 0.44 -2.61
CA THR A 136 0.05 -0.57 -3.67
C THR A 136 0.88 -1.80 -3.32
N ALA A 137 2.12 -1.61 -2.85
CA ALA A 137 2.98 -2.71 -2.42
C ALA A 137 2.38 -3.48 -1.24
N ALA A 138 1.82 -2.78 -0.24
CA ALA A 138 1.15 -3.40 0.90
C ALA A 138 -0.07 -4.25 0.49
N ASN A 139 -0.88 -3.75 -0.45
CA ASN A 139 -2.01 -4.49 -0.99
C ASN A 139 -1.56 -5.76 -1.73
N LYS A 140 -0.50 -5.66 -2.56
CA LYS A 140 0.09 -6.82 -3.25
C LYS A 140 0.67 -7.83 -2.28
N LEU A 141 1.31 -7.37 -1.18
CA LEU A 141 1.84 -8.26 -0.15
C LEU A 141 0.71 -9.07 0.50
N VAL A 142 -0.37 -8.41 0.95
CA VAL A 142 -1.54 -9.08 1.53
C VAL A 142 -2.13 -10.10 0.57
N SER A 143 -2.30 -9.73 -0.71
CA SER A 143 -2.81 -10.64 -1.74
C SER A 143 -1.92 -11.88 -1.92
N LYS A 144 -0.58 -11.69 -1.93
CA LYS A 144 0.37 -12.81 -2.04
C LYS A 144 0.33 -13.72 -0.81
N LEU A 145 0.24 -13.15 0.40
CA LEU A 145 0.12 -13.92 1.65
C LEU A 145 -1.17 -14.76 1.70
N ALA A 146 -2.25 -14.23 1.16
CA ALA A 146 -3.53 -14.95 1.08
C ALA A 146 -3.46 -16.19 0.19
N ASN A 147 -2.57 -16.17 -0.82
CA ASN A 147 -2.43 -17.22 -1.83
C ASN A 147 -1.30 -18.25 -1.53
N ILE A 148 -0.57 -18.09 -0.43
CA ILE A 148 0.36 -19.09 0.08
C ILE A 148 -0.43 -20.19 0.80
#